data_7404497b0a8634aadbf7f1a6f490c78c
#
_entry.id   7404497b0a8634aadbf7f1a6f490c78c
#
_cell.length_a   1.000
_cell.length_b   1.000
_cell.length_c   1.000
_cell.angle_alpha   90.00
_cell.angle_beta   90.00
_cell.angle_gamma   90.00
#
_symmetry.space_group_name_H-M   'P 1'
#
loop_
_entity.id
_entity.type
_entity.pdbx_description
1 polymer ?
#
loop_
_entity_poly.entity_id
_entity_poly.type
_entity_poly.pdbx_seq_one_letter_code
_entity_poly.pdbx_strand_id
1 'polypeptide(L)'
;MTVTVNPTQAPVAKLSSATIAMMLADARLPVGGHVHSAGLEPALAGGMTPAEVPAYMLGRARTVTLVEAGTAVVARHLALQGATPSEGDASAFLTIPELALAITRVDRAWAARTPSGAIREVSRSLARGYQRLAGRLWAQHPAVVACGLVSPTMLPPSPTLSRPVLLGVIAAAAGLDAEGLVRLVVYDDAQTIAAAMLKLEPLDPATPPGWVLATCMAAEEFVAELAALTSADAIPALGAPESEGWAQAHSRTTQRLFRA
;
A
#
# COMPACT_ATOMS: atom_id res chain seq x y z
N MET A 1 25.94 25.74 -26.64
CA MET A 1 24.64 25.05 -26.43
C MET A 1 24.59 24.56 -25.01
N THR A 2 23.98 25.31 -24.10
CA THR A 2 23.89 24.96 -22.69
C THR A 2 22.71 23.99 -22.54
N VAL A 3 23.00 22.73 -22.28
CA VAL A 3 21.95 21.73 -21.98
C VAL A 3 21.41 22.06 -20.61
N THR A 4 20.21 22.65 -20.54
CA THR A 4 19.45 22.83 -19.30
C THR A 4 18.96 21.46 -18.87
N VAL A 5 19.67 20.83 -17.93
CA VAL A 5 19.23 19.60 -17.28
C VAL A 5 18.01 19.96 -16.41
N ASN A 6 16.83 19.47 -16.81
CA ASN A 6 15.61 19.61 -16.02
C ASN A 6 15.82 18.83 -14.71
N PRO A 7 15.89 19.49 -13.54
CA PRO A 7 16.16 18.81 -12.25
C PRO A 7 15.11 17.78 -11.85
N THR A 8 13.97 17.73 -12.56
CA THR A 8 12.88 16.78 -12.33
C THR A 8 13.11 15.39 -12.97
N GLN A 9 14.22 15.19 -13.69
CA GLN A 9 14.58 13.92 -14.34
C GLN A 9 15.94 13.37 -13.87
N ALA A 10 16.32 13.64 -12.63
CA ALA A 10 17.46 12.93 -12.06
C ALA A 10 17.19 11.42 -12.12
N PRO A 11 18.14 10.60 -12.56
CA PRO A 11 17.94 9.16 -12.65
C PRO A 11 17.72 8.59 -11.23
N VAL A 12 16.47 8.30 -10.88
CA VAL A 12 16.05 7.68 -9.61
C VAL A 12 16.76 6.31 -9.39
N ALA A 13 17.31 5.74 -10.47
CA ALA A 13 18.04 4.47 -10.49
C ALA A 13 19.32 4.39 -9.63
N LYS A 14 19.73 5.47 -8.97
CA LYS A 14 20.92 5.50 -8.09
C LYS A 14 20.60 5.75 -6.61
N LEU A 15 19.33 5.87 -6.24
CA LEU A 15 18.96 6.04 -4.83
C LEU A 15 19.00 4.70 -4.10
N SER A 16 19.39 4.73 -2.81
CA SER A 16 19.28 3.53 -1.98
C SER A 16 17.82 3.15 -1.71
N SER A 17 17.54 1.87 -1.55
CA SER A 17 16.21 1.37 -1.16
C SER A 17 15.72 2.03 0.14
N ALA A 18 16.63 2.31 1.08
CA ALA A 18 16.32 3.02 2.31
C ALA A 18 15.79 4.45 2.06
N THR A 19 16.39 5.20 1.12
CA THR A 19 15.91 6.54 0.77
C THR A 19 14.49 6.48 0.16
N ILE A 20 14.23 5.49 -0.68
CA ILE A 20 12.91 5.28 -1.26
C ILE A 20 11.89 4.91 -0.18
N ALA A 21 12.25 4.01 0.73
CA ALA A 21 11.37 3.64 1.85
C ALA A 21 11.03 4.86 2.73
N MET A 22 12.02 5.69 3.08
CA MET A 22 11.80 6.94 3.84
C MET A 22 10.87 7.89 3.10
N MET A 23 11.04 8.05 1.78
CA MET A 23 10.17 8.90 0.98
C MET A 23 8.72 8.38 0.96
N LEU A 24 8.54 7.08 0.79
CA LEU A 24 7.20 6.46 0.72
C LEU A 24 6.51 6.42 2.09
N ALA A 25 7.28 6.37 3.17
CA ALA A 25 6.78 6.41 4.55
C ALA A 25 6.45 7.82 5.06
N ASP A 26 6.84 8.87 4.33
CA ASP A 26 6.60 10.25 4.74
C ASP A 26 5.10 10.61 4.62
N ALA A 27 4.46 10.90 5.74
CA ALA A 27 3.04 11.30 5.78
C ALA A 27 2.75 12.60 4.98
N ARG A 28 3.77 13.38 4.62
CA ARG A 28 3.66 14.58 3.77
C ARG A 28 3.65 14.25 2.28
N LEU A 29 3.91 13.00 1.91
CA LEU A 29 3.81 12.57 0.50
C LEU A 29 2.40 12.88 -0.02
N PRO A 30 2.25 13.54 -1.19
CA PRO A 30 0.95 14.03 -1.66
C PRO A 30 0.06 12.90 -2.25
N VAL A 31 -0.09 11.83 -1.50
CA VAL A 31 -0.95 10.66 -1.83
C VAL A 31 -2.23 10.62 -1.01
N GLY A 32 -2.38 11.51 -0.02
CA GLY A 32 -3.61 11.65 0.77
C GLY A 32 -3.68 10.76 2.01
N GLY A 33 -2.59 10.13 2.44
CA GLY A 33 -2.58 9.26 3.63
C GLY A 33 -3.03 9.97 4.92
N HIS A 34 -2.69 11.24 5.08
CA HIS A 34 -3.00 12.05 6.27
C HIS A 34 -4.50 12.31 6.54
N VAL A 35 -5.38 11.98 5.59
CA VAL A 35 -6.85 12.15 5.75
C VAL A 35 -7.57 10.86 6.13
N HIS A 36 -6.83 9.78 6.41
CA HIS A 36 -7.37 8.48 6.82
C HIS A 36 -6.92 8.12 8.23
N SER A 37 -7.79 7.38 8.95
CA SER A 37 -7.52 6.92 10.32
C SER A 37 -7.32 5.40 10.41
N ALA A 38 -7.32 4.69 9.29
CA ALA A 38 -7.31 3.22 9.24
C ALA A 38 -8.42 2.58 10.13
N GLY A 39 -9.58 3.22 10.19
CA GLY A 39 -10.72 2.76 10.99
C GLY A 39 -10.69 3.17 12.47
N LEU A 40 -9.66 3.89 12.94
CA LEU A 40 -9.55 4.28 14.35
C LEU A 40 -10.66 5.25 14.77
N GLU A 41 -10.97 6.29 13.96
CA GLU A 41 -12.01 7.27 14.30
C GLU A 41 -13.37 6.61 14.58
N PRO A 42 -13.92 5.77 13.69
CA PRO A 42 -15.17 5.08 13.98
C PRO A 42 -15.07 4.06 15.11
N ALA A 43 -13.90 3.47 15.36
CA ALA A 43 -13.70 2.55 16.47
C ALA A 43 -13.81 3.28 17.83
N LEU A 44 -13.14 4.42 17.97
CA LEU A 44 -13.25 5.27 19.18
C LEU A 44 -14.68 5.80 19.36
N ALA A 45 -15.30 6.29 18.28
CA ALA A 45 -16.71 6.72 18.31
C ALA A 45 -17.67 5.58 18.68
N GLY A 46 -17.33 4.34 18.37
CA GLY A 46 -18.09 3.13 18.70
C GLY A 46 -17.80 2.56 20.09
N GLY A 47 -16.94 3.21 20.89
CA GLY A 47 -16.68 2.86 22.28
C GLY A 47 -15.33 2.18 22.55
N MET A 48 -14.46 2.00 21.53
CA MET A 48 -13.07 1.62 21.78
C MET A 48 -12.39 2.66 22.64
N THR A 49 -11.66 2.24 23.64
CA THR A 49 -10.88 3.14 24.50
C THR A 49 -9.46 3.36 24.00
N PRO A 50 -8.81 4.49 24.31
CA PRO A 50 -7.40 4.72 23.98
C PRO A 50 -6.45 3.61 24.44
N ALA A 51 -6.74 2.94 25.54
CA ALA A 51 -5.96 1.81 26.07
C ALA A 51 -6.00 0.56 25.17
N GLU A 52 -7.03 0.40 24.34
CA GLU A 52 -7.21 -0.72 23.42
C GLU A 52 -6.54 -0.51 22.06
N VAL A 53 -6.12 0.73 21.74
CA VAL A 53 -5.52 1.06 20.45
C VAL A 53 -4.26 0.23 20.13
N PRO A 54 -3.32 -0.04 21.07
CA PRO A 54 -2.19 -0.93 20.78
C PRO A 54 -2.62 -2.34 20.37
N ALA A 55 -3.64 -2.91 21.01
CA ALA A 55 -4.18 -4.23 20.64
C ALA A 55 -4.86 -4.20 19.27
N TYR A 56 -5.57 -3.12 18.94
CA TYR A 56 -6.14 -2.88 17.61
C TYR A 56 -5.07 -2.85 16.53
N MET A 57 -3.96 -2.13 16.74
CA MET A 57 -2.83 -2.05 15.83
C MET A 57 -2.20 -3.43 15.61
N LEU A 58 -1.95 -4.20 16.68
CA LEU A 58 -1.42 -5.56 16.61
C LEU A 58 -2.35 -6.52 15.87
N GLY A 59 -3.66 -6.42 16.12
CA GLY A 59 -4.67 -7.22 15.40
C GLY A 59 -4.63 -6.96 13.89
N ARG A 60 -4.55 -5.71 13.47
CA ARG A 60 -4.41 -5.34 12.06
C ARG A 60 -3.11 -5.86 11.45
N ALA A 61 -2.00 -5.68 12.14
CA ALA A 61 -0.68 -6.11 11.66
C ALA A 61 -0.58 -7.62 11.42
N ARG A 62 -1.41 -8.41 12.11
CA ARG A 62 -1.49 -9.87 11.96
C ARG A 62 -2.60 -10.34 11.02
N THR A 63 -3.35 -9.43 10.43
CA THR A 63 -4.49 -9.75 9.57
C THR A 63 -4.48 -8.93 8.28
N VAL A 64 -5.25 -7.87 8.21
CA VAL A 64 -5.46 -7.07 6.98
C VAL A 64 -4.17 -6.48 6.43
N THR A 65 -3.22 -6.12 7.30
CA THR A 65 -1.93 -5.57 6.87
C THR A 65 -1.08 -6.62 6.14
N LEU A 66 -1.18 -7.92 6.52
CA LEU A 66 -0.48 -9.00 5.80
C LEU A 66 -1.08 -9.22 4.40
N VAL A 67 -2.39 -9.02 4.22
CA VAL A 67 -3.04 -9.05 2.91
C VAL A 67 -2.53 -7.90 2.03
N GLU A 68 -2.44 -6.69 2.58
CA GLU A 68 -1.89 -5.52 1.87
C GLU A 68 -0.41 -5.76 1.48
N ALA A 69 0.42 -6.22 2.42
CA ALA A 69 1.84 -6.47 2.19
C ALA A 69 2.07 -7.58 1.16
N GLY A 70 1.38 -8.72 1.30
CA GLY A 70 1.47 -9.82 0.33
C GLY A 70 1.02 -9.39 -1.07
N THR A 71 -0.05 -8.60 -1.17
CA THR A 71 -0.51 -8.04 -2.45
C THR A 71 0.56 -7.15 -3.09
N ALA A 72 1.19 -6.27 -2.29
CA ALA A 72 2.24 -5.39 -2.77
C ALA A 72 3.47 -6.17 -3.26
N VAL A 73 3.88 -7.21 -2.53
CA VAL A 73 5.01 -8.07 -2.92
C VAL A 73 4.73 -8.81 -4.23
N VAL A 74 3.55 -9.41 -4.40
CA VAL A 74 3.19 -10.10 -5.64
C VAL A 74 3.13 -9.11 -6.82
N ALA A 75 2.57 -7.92 -6.62
CA ALA A 75 2.57 -6.87 -7.64
C ALA A 75 4.00 -6.42 -8.01
N ARG A 76 4.89 -6.29 -7.01
CA ARG A 76 6.32 -6.01 -7.24
C ARG A 76 7.00 -7.11 -8.04
N HIS A 77 6.76 -8.37 -7.68
CA HIS A 77 7.32 -9.51 -8.41
C HIS A 77 6.95 -9.48 -9.90
N LEU A 78 5.68 -9.29 -10.23
CA LEU A 78 5.21 -9.15 -11.61
C LEU A 78 5.81 -7.94 -12.32
N ALA A 79 5.92 -6.81 -11.63
CA ALA A 79 6.47 -5.59 -12.20
C ALA A 79 7.95 -5.76 -12.61
N LEU A 80 8.71 -6.58 -11.89
CA LEU A 80 10.10 -6.92 -12.23
C LEU A 80 10.17 -7.84 -13.47
N GLN A 81 9.22 -8.77 -13.66
CA GLN A 81 9.17 -9.63 -14.85
C GLN A 81 8.91 -8.84 -16.14
N GLY A 82 8.22 -7.69 -16.06
CA GLY A 82 8.02 -6.81 -17.22
C GLY A 82 9.18 -5.88 -17.52
N ALA A 83 10.16 -5.75 -16.60
CA ALA A 83 11.19 -4.71 -16.68
C ALA A 83 12.52 -5.16 -17.31
N THR A 84 12.87 -6.44 -17.24
CA THR A 84 14.14 -6.96 -17.72
C THR A 84 13.96 -8.25 -18.52
N PRO A 85 14.39 -8.28 -19.80
CA PRO A 85 14.69 -9.56 -20.44
C PRO A 85 15.85 -10.19 -19.66
N SER A 86 15.65 -11.31 -18.99
CA SER A 86 16.78 -12.08 -18.48
C SER A 86 17.56 -12.60 -19.70
N GLU A 87 18.87 -12.34 -19.75
CA GLU A 87 19.76 -12.94 -20.75
C GLU A 87 19.63 -14.46 -20.60
N GLY A 88 18.91 -15.10 -21.55
CA GLY A 88 18.79 -16.56 -21.64
C GLY A 88 17.38 -17.15 -21.53
N ASP A 89 16.36 -16.46 -21.03
CA ASP A 89 14.99 -16.97 -20.96
C ASP A 89 13.95 -15.93 -21.39
N ALA A 90 13.71 -15.87 -22.71
CA ALA A 90 12.68 -15.00 -23.27
C ALA A 90 11.23 -15.43 -22.90
N SER A 91 11.06 -16.63 -22.31
CA SER A 91 9.73 -17.15 -21.94
C SER A 91 9.18 -16.55 -20.63
N ALA A 92 10.04 -15.91 -19.81
CA ALA A 92 9.65 -15.29 -18.54
C ALA A 92 9.30 -13.80 -18.67
N PHE A 93 9.39 -13.22 -19.87
CA PHE A 93 9.13 -11.80 -20.10
C PHE A 93 7.64 -11.54 -20.41
N LEU A 94 7.00 -10.70 -19.60
CA LEU A 94 5.63 -10.25 -19.85
C LEU A 94 5.63 -9.00 -20.73
N THR A 95 4.89 -9.04 -21.83
CA THR A 95 4.57 -7.83 -22.59
C THR A 95 3.72 -6.86 -21.76
N ILE A 96 3.71 -5.58 -22.11
CA ILE A 96 2.93 -4.57 -21.37
C ILE A 96 1.44 -4.95 -21.23
N PRO A 97 0.74 -5.46 -22.28
CA PRO A 97 -0.64 -5.94 -22.12
C PRO A 97 -0.78 -7.16 -21.20
N GLU A 98 0.12 -8.12 -21.28
CA GLU A 98 0.12 -9.30 -20.39
C GLU A 98 0.37 -8.89 -18.95
N LEU A 99 1.29 -7.96 -18.72
CA LEU A 99 1.57 -7.40 -17.41
C LEU A 99 0.35 -6.65 -16.85
N ALA A 100 -0.37 -5.88 -17.67
CA ALA A 100 -1.61 -5.22 -17.26
C ALA A 100 -2.69 -6.22 -16.82
N LEU A 101 -2.82 -7.34 -17.54
CA LEU A 101 -3.72 -8.44 -17.17
C LEU A 101 -3.28 -9.12 -15.87
N ALA A 102 -1.99 -9.40 -15.71
CA ALA A 102 -1.44 -10.01 -14.49
C ALA A 102 -1.64 -9.10 -13.27
N ILE A 103 -1.33 -7.81 -13.37
CA ILE A 103 -1.57 -6.81 -12.33
C ILE A 103 -3.08 -6.74 -11.98
N THR A 104 -3.96 -6.79 -12.98
CA THR A 104 -5.41 -6.82 -12.75
C THR A 104 -5.86 -8.05 -11.96
N ARG A 105 -5.24 -9.22 -12.19
CA ARG A 105 -5.52 -10.44 -11.40
C ARG A 105 -5.12 -10.28 -9.95
N VAL A 106 -3.97 -9.66 -9.67
CA VAL A 106 -3.53 -9.37 -8.30
C VAL A 106 -4.51 -8.41 -7.61
N ASP A 107 -4.97 -7.37 -8.29
CA ASP A 107 -5.96 -6.44 -7.74
C ASP A 107 -7.29 -7.12 -7.41
N ARG A 108 -7.75 -8.03 -8.27
CA ARG A 108 -8.94 -8.85 -8.01
C ARG A 108 -8.75 -9.79 -6.82
N ALA A 109 -7.57 -10.42 -6.70
CA ALA A 109 -7.24 -11.28 -5.58
C ALA A 109 -7.25 -10.51 -4.26
N TRP A 110 -6.70 -9.28 -4.23
CA TRP A 110 -6.80 -8.38 -3.09
C TRP A 110 -8.26 -8.00 -2.79
N ALA A 111 -9.04 -7.64 -3.80
CA ALA A 111 -10.44 -7.24 -3.60
C ALA A 111 -11.31 -8.38 -3.03
N ALA A 112 -11.03 -9.63 -3.42
CA ALA A 112 -11.69 -10.82 -2.87
C ALA A 112 -11.34 -11.07 -1.40
N ARG A 113 -10.19 -10.59 -0.93
CA ARG A 113 -9.69 -10.71 0.45
C ARG A 113 -9.99 -9.48 1.31
N THR A 114 -10.65 -8.47 0.73
CA THR A 114 -11.02 -7.22 1.39
C THR A 114 -12.53 -7.02 1.26
N PRO A 115 -13.35 -7.68 2.11
CA PRO A 115 -14.81 -7.73 1.95
C PRO A 115 -15.47 -6.35 2.12
N SER A 116 -14.93 -5.46 2.98
CA SER A 116 -15.46 -4.12 3.19
C SER A 116 -15.36 -3.25 1.92
N GLY A 117 -16.50 -2.81 1.39
CA GLY A 117 -16.56 -1.86 0.27
C GLY A 117 -15.90 -0.53 0.60
N ALA A 118 -16.05 -0.06 1.85
CA ALA A 118 -15.46 1.18 2.33
C ALA A 118 -13.92 1.12 2.30
N ILE A 119 -13.32 0.04 2.77
CA ILE A 119 -11.85 -0.15 2.74
C ILE A 119 -11.36 -0.19 1.29
N ARG A 120 -12.06 -0.89 0.39
CA ARG A 120 -11.68 -0.90 -1.03
C ARG A 120 -11.75 0.49 -1.66
N GLU A 121 -12.73 1.30 -1.32
CA GLU A 121 -12.86 2.68 -1.83
C GLU A 121 -11.73 3.58 -1.32
N VAL A 122 -11.39 3.52 -0.03
CA VAL A 122 -10.25 4.23 0.57
C VAL A 122 -8.95 3.85 -0.14
N SER A 123 -8.67 2.55 -0.30
CA SER A 123 -7.48 2.04 -0.97
C SER A 123 -7.36 2.59 -2.40
N ARG A 124 -8.46 2.59 -3.17
CA ARG A 124 -8.49 3.14 -4.53
C ARG A 124 -8.34 4.67 -4.56
N SER A 125 -8.85 5.36 -3.54
CA SER A 125 -8.67 6.81 -3.42
C SER A 125 -7.20 7.18 -3.21
N LEU A 126 -6.52 6.49 -2.30
CA LEU A 126 -5.07 6.65 -2.07
C LEU A 126 -4.26 6.27 -3.32
N ALA A 127 -4.66 5.21 -3.98
CA ALA A 127 -4.02 4.72 -5.20
C ALA A 127 -3.92 5.77 -6.30
N ARG A 128 -4.90 6.65 -6.45
CA ARG A 128 -4.83 7.77 -7.42
C ARG A 128 -3.65 8.70 -7.16
N GLY A 129 -3.30 8.92 -5.88
CA GLY A 129 -2.10 9.68 -5.50
C GLY A 129 -0.81 8.97 -5.91
N TYR A 130 -0.72 7.68 -5.59
CA TYR A 130 0.43 6.84 -5.97
C TYR A 130 0.56 6.69 -7.49
N GLN A 131 -0.54 6.59 -8.23
CA GLN A 131 -0.51 6.52 -9.70
C GLN A 131 0.05 7.80 -10.31
N ARG A 132 -0.36 8.99 -9.80
CA ARG A 132 0.22 10.27 -10.25
C ARG A 132 1.72 10.34 -9.93
N LEU A 133 2.12 9.91 -8.73
CA LEU A 133 3.52 9.87 -8.32
C LEU A 133 4.34 8.96 -9.24
N ALA A 134 3.87 7.73 -9.49
CA ALA A 134 4.52 6.77 -10.36
C ALA A 134 4.67 7.32 -11.79
N GLY A 135 3.61 7.87 -12.35
CA GLY A 135 3.63 8.49 -13.69
C GLY A 135 4.54 9.71 -13.79
N ARG A 136 4.87 10.38 -12.68
CA ARG A 136 5.80 11.51 -12.68
C ARG A 136 7.26 11.09 -12.55
N LEU A 137 7.54 10.10 -11.70
CA LEU A 137 8.92 9.71 -11.34
C LEU A 137 9.44 8.53 -12.18
N TRP A 138 8.56 7.60 -12.58
CA TRP A 138 8.92 6.36 -13.27
C TRP A 138 8.07 6.11 -14.51
N ALA A 139 7.71 7.16 -15.26
CA ALA A 139 6.80 7.08 -16.40
C ALA A 139 7.22 6.07 -17.49
N GLN A 140 8.52 5.79 -17.63
CA GLN A 140 9.07 4.87 -18.63
C GLN A 140 9.14 3.40 -18.14
N HIS A 141 8.88 3.15 -16.85
CA HIS A 141 8.93 1.79 -16.33
C HIS A 141 7.75 0.96 -16.89
N PRO A 142 8.00 -0.23 -17.50
CA PRO A 142 6.95 -1.00 -18.17
C PRO A 142 5.73 -1.28 -17.30
N ALA A 143 5.91 -1.57 -16.00
CA ALA A 143 4.80 -1.81 -15.09
C ALA A 143 3.99 -0.53 -14.79
N VAL A 144 4.61 0.64 -14.79
CA VAL A 144 3.89 1.92 -14.65
C VAL A 144 3.06 2.19 -15.91
N VAL A 145 3.60 1.90 -17.08
CA VAL A 145 2.87 1.98 -18.36
C VAL A 145 1.70 0.98 -18.35
N ALA A 146 1.94 -0.26 -17.93
CA ALA A 146 0.90 -1.30 -17.83
C ALA A 146 -0.26 -0.89 -16.90
N CYS A 147 0.02 -0.23 -15.78
CA CYS A 147 -1.02 0.31 -14.89
C CYS A 147 -1.92 1.34 -15.61
N GLY A 148 -1.37 2.10 -16.54
CA GLY A 148 -2.14 3.05 -17.37
C GLY A 148 -3.09 2.39 -18.37
N LEU A 149 -2.89 1.12 -18.71
CA LEU A 149 -3.76 0.36 -19.62
C LEU A 149 -4.95 -0.29 -18.91
N VAL A 150 -4.96 -0.32 -17.57
CA VAL A 150 -6.07 -0.91 -16.81
C VAL A 150 -7.32 -0.05 -16.99
N SER A 151 -8.38 -0.66 -17.49
CA SER A 151 -9.62 0.02 -17.86
C SER A 151 -10.79 -0.38 -16.94
N PRO A 152 -11.92 0.38 -16.95
CA PRO A 152 -13.13 0.02 -16.21
C PRO A 152 -13.70 -1.35 -16.56
N THR A 153 -13.49 -1.83 -17.79
CA THR A 153 -13.91 -3.17 -18.19
C THR A 153 -13.08 -4.28 -17.56
N MET A 154 -11.83 -3.97 -17.22
CA MET A 154 -10.93 -4.91 -16.53
C MET A 154 -11.18 -4.94 -15.02
N LEU A 155 -11.58 -3.83 -14.42
CA LEU A 155 -11.82 -3.67 -12.97
C LEU A 155 -13.18 -3.02 -12.67
N PRO A 156 -14.31 -3.66 -13.00
CA PRO A 156 -15.60 -3.14 -12.55
C PRO A 156 -15.75 -3.36 -11.01
N PRO A 157 -16.37 -2.43 -10.27
CA PRO A 157 -16.94 -1.17 -10.71
C PRO A 157 -15.96 0.01 -10.73
N SER A 158 -14.69 -0.18 -10.44
CA SER A 158 -13.70 0.91 -10.35
C SER A 158 -12.59 0.76 -11.38
N PRO A 159 -12.26 1.85 -12.11
CA PRO A 159 -11.15 1.85 -13.08
C PRO A 159 -9.77 2.01 -12.45
N THR A 160 -9.67 2.14 -11.13
CA THR A 160 -8.43 2.43 -10.41
C THR A 160 -7.95 1.17 -9.67
N LEU A 161 -6.68 0.84 -9.80
CA LEU A 161 -6.01 -0.20 -9.02
C LEU A 161 -6.04 0.13 -7.51
N SER A 162 -5.85 -0.87 -6.67
CA SER A 162 -5.72 -0.70 -5.23
C SER A 162 -4.35 -0.12 -4.84
N ARG A 163 -4.28 0.49 -3.64
CA ARG A 163 -3.04 1.03 -3.07
C ARG A 163 -1.91 0.00 -3.02
N PRO A 164 -2.10 -1.23 -2.49
CA PRO A 164 -1.01 -2.18 -2.38
C PRO A 164 -0.43 -2.59 -3.74
N VAL A 165 -1.26 -2.72 -4.78
CA VAL A 165 -0.78 -3.01 -6.13
C VAL A 165 0.13 -1.89 -6.64
N LEU A 166 -0.26 -0.62 -6.49
CA LEU A 166 0.57 0.49 -6.93
C LEU A 166 1.83 0.66 -6.10
N LEU A 167 1.79 0.39 -4.79
CA LEU A 167 2.99 0.36 -3.96
C LEU A 167 3.99 -0.71 -4.44
N GLY A 168 3.51 -1.90 -4.79
CA GLY A 168 4.35 -2.95 -5.36
C GLY A 168 5.01 -2.54 -6.68
N VAL A 169 4.24 -1.94 -7.59
CA VAL A 169 4.77 -1.41 -8.86
C VAL A 169 5.81 -0.32 -8.62
N ILE A 170 5.55 0.61 -7.71
CA ILE A 170 6.51 1.67 -7.35
C ILE A 170 7.76 1.07 -6.71
N ALA A 171 7.62 0.10 -5.83
CA ALA A 171 8.75 -0.57 -5.20
C ALA A 171 9.68 -1.24 -6.24
N ALA A 172 9.11 -1.90 -7.25
CA ALA A 172 9.88 -2.46 -8.36
C ALA A 172 10.60 -1.37 -9.15
N ALA A 173 9.88 -0.32 -9.55
CA ALA A 173 10.42 0.78 -10.36
C ALA A 173 11.49 1.59 -9.62
N ALA A 174 11.40 1.68 -8.29
CA ALA A 174 12.32 2.42 -7.45
C ALA A 174 13.48 1.58 -6.88
N GLY A 175 13.45 0.25 -7.06
CA GLY A 175 14.48 -0.66 -6.54
C GLY A 175 14.36 -0.99 -5.05
N LEU A 176 13.17 -0.80 -4.44
CA LEU A 176 12.91 -1.26 -3.07
C LEU A 176 12.78 -2.79 -3.08
N ASP A 177 13.49 -3.47 -2.19
CA ASP A 177 13.41 -4.93 -2.07
C ASP A 177 12.08 -5.39 -1.44
N ALA A 178 11.81 -6.70 -1.49
CA ALA A 178 10.55 -7.25 -1.04
C ALA A 178 10.36 -7.15 0.48
N GLU A 179 11.42 -7.41 1.25
CA GLU A 179 11.34 -7.29 2.71
C GLU A 179 11.14 -5.85 3.16
N GLY A 180 11.87 -4.90 2.55
CA GLY A 180 11.70 -3.46 2.79
C GLY A 180 10.29 -3.00 2.44
N LEU A 181 9.68 -3.56 1.39
CA LEU A 181 8.30 -3.27 1.02
C LEU A 181 7.30 -3.79 2.07
N VAL A 182 7.49 -5.01 2.59
CA VAL A 182 6.65 -5.55 3.68
C VAL A 182 6.73 -4.64 4.90
N ARG A 183 7.95 -4.31 5.35
CA ARG A 183 8.18 -3.41 6.50
C ARG A 183 7.56 -2.03 6.30
N LEU A 184 7.66 -1.49 5.08
CA LEU A 184 7.03 -0.21 4.71
C LEU A 184 5.50 -0.27 4.88
N VAL A 185 4.84 -1.32 4.38
CA VAL A 185 3.38 -1.46 4.48
C VAL A 185 2.93 -1.57 5.93
N VAL A 186 3.64 -2.35 6.75
CA VAL A 186 3.35 -2.50 8.19
C VAL A 186 3.54 -1.17 8.92
N TYR A 187 4.68 -0.50 8.68
CA TYR A 187 4.97 0.78 9.29
C TYR A 187 3.92 1.84 8.95
N ASP A 188 3.54 1.94 7.68
CA ASP A 188 2.58 2.95 7.21
C ASP A 188 1.17 2.73 7.78
N ASP A 189 0.72 1.48 7.90
CA ASP A 189 -0.56 1.16 8.56
C ASP A 189 -0.52 1.55 10.05
N ALA A 190 0.53 1.16 10.77
CA ALA A 190 0.71 1.48 12.17
C ALA A 190 0.84 3.01 12.40
N GLN A 191 1.65 3.68 11.58
CA GLN A 191 1.87 5.13 11.66
C GLN A 191 0.60 5.93 11.34
N THR A 192 -0.23 5.44 10.43
CA THR A 192 -1.53 6.05 10.11
C THR A 192 -2.43 6.08 11.34
N ILE A 193 -2.51 4.98 12.10
CA ILE A 193 -3.30 4.90 13.33
C ILE A 193 -2.70 5.80 14.42
N ALA A 194 -1.38 5.74 14.61
CA ALA A 194 -0.67 6.58 15.59
C ALA A 194 -0.88 8.07 15.34
N ALA A 195 -0.77 8.50 14.08
CA ALA A 195 -1.00 9.89 13.68
C ALA A 195 -2.47 10.33 13.83
N ALA A 196 -3.42 9.42 13.57
CA ALA A 196 -4.84 9.68 13.79
C ALA A 196 -5.16 9.82 15.26
N MET A 197 -4.57 8.98 16.12
CA MET A 197 -4.75 9.03 17.57
C MET A 197 -4.40 10.39 18.15
N LEU A 198 -3.28 10.99 17.72
CA LEU A 198 -2.84 12.32 18.15
C LEU A 198 -3.82 13.46 17.79
N LYS A 199 -4.72 13.23 16.85
CA LYS A 199 -5.75 14.20 16.45
C LYS A 199 -7.09 13.95 17.13
N LEU A 200 -7.34 12.71 17.54
CA LEU A 200 -8.63 12.28 18.08
C LEU A 200 -8.68 12.37 19.60
N GLU A 201 -7.57 12.13 20.28
CA GLU A 201 -7.51 12.05 21.73
C GLU A 201 -6.31 12.83 22.28
N PRO A 202 -6.49 13.53 23.42
CA PRO A 202 -5.38 14.19 24.10
C PRO A 202 -4.48 13.16 24.81
N LEU A 203 -3.28 12.94 24.29
CA LEU A 203 -2.26 12.09 24.90
C LEU A 203 -0.86 12.64 24.67
N ASP A 204 0.12 12.14 25.43
CA ASP A 204 1.52 12.47 25.22
C ASP A 204 1.94 12.05 23.80
N PRO A 205 2.42 12.99 22.94
CA PRO A 205 2.85 12.70 21.59
C PRO A 205 3.98 11.66 21.48
N ALA A 206 4.72 11.41 22.55
CA ALA A 206 5.77 10.39 22.61
C ALA A 206 5.22 8.96 22.78
N THR A 207 3.95 8.80 23.15
CA THR A 207 3.34 7.48 23.40
C THR A 207 3.09 6.69 22.12
N PRO A 208 2.41 7.20 21.06
CA PRO A 208 2.09 6.41 19.86
C PRO A 208 3.31 5.87 19.10
N PRO A 209 4.48 6.54 19.03
CA PRO A 209 5.69 5.95 18.46
C PRO A 209 6.09 4.61 19.08
N GLY A 210 5.90 4.44 20.40
CA GLY A 210 6.14 3.17 21.07
C GLY A 210 5.22 2.04 20.56
N TRP A 211 3.95 2.38 20.28
CA TRP A 211 2.99 1.42 19.70
C TRP A 211 3.37 1.03 18.28
N VAL A 212 3.84 1.99 17.47
CA VAL A 212 4.32 1.72 16.10
C VAL A 212 5.48 0.73 16.14
N LEU A 213 6.49 0.97 17.01
CA LEU A 213 7.63 0.06 17.16
C LEU A 213 7.20 -1.34 17.59
N ALA A 214 6.34 -1.45 18.59
CA ALA A 214 5.82 -2.74 19.05
C ALA A 214 5.06 -3.49 17.95
N THR A 215 4.26 -2.77 17.15
CA THR A 215 3.52 -3.33 16.02
C THR A 215 4.46 -3.83 14.91
N CYS A 216 5.47 -3.04 14.56
CA CYS A 216 6.48 -3.45 13.56
C CYS A 216 7.27 -4.67 14.05
N MET A 217 7.67 -4.70 15.33
CA MET A 217 8.37 -5.86 15.91
C MET A 217 7.51 -7.14 15.85
N ALA A 218 6.22 -7.03 16.13
CA ALA A 218 5.30 -8.17 16.09
C ALA A 218 5.02 -8.68 14.67
N ALA A 219 5.20 -7.85 13.65
CA ALA A 219 5.02 -8.24 12.26
C ALA A 219 6.32 -8.77 11.61
N GLU A 220 7.49 -8.63 12.26
CA GLU A 220 8.77 -9.04 11.70
C GLU A 220 8.85 -10.54 11.42
N GLU A 221 8.14 -11.37 12.20
CA GLU A 221 8.05 -12.82 12.00
C GLU A 221 7.45 -13.21 10.62
N PHE A 222 6.63 -12.35 10.00
CA PHE A 222 5.97 -12.60 8.72
C PHE A 222 6.76 -12.05 7.52
N VAL A 223 7.80 -11.25 7.74
CA VAL A 223 8.48 -10.51 6.67
C VAL A 223 9.08 -11.43 5.62
N ALA A 224 9.83 -12.45 6.04
CA ALA A 224 10.50 -13.35 5.10
C ALA A 224 9.51 -14.19 4.29
N GLU A 225 8.46 -14.68 4.91
CA GLU A 225 7.41 -15.45 4.24
C GLU A 225 6.68 -14.60 3.19
N LEU A 226 6.25 -13.40 3.58
CA LEU A 226 5.56 -12.49 2.66
C LEU A 226 6.47 -12.03 1.52
N ALA A 227 7.74 -11.76 1.80
CA ALA A 227 8.71 -11.31 0.80
C ALA A 227 8.98 -12.35 -0.29
N ALA A 228 8.72 -13.63 0.00
CA ALA A 228 8.88 -14.73 -0.94
C ALA A 228 7.67 -14.97 -1.85
N LEU A 229 6.56 -14.23 -1.68
CA LEU A 229 5.34 -14.42 -2.45
C LEU A 229 5.52 -14.01 -3.93
N THR A 230 5.09 -14.90 -4.83
CA THR A 230 5.19 -14.70 -6.28
C THR A 230 3.86 -14.84 -7.01
N SER A 231 2.82 -15.34 -6.34
CA SER A 231 1.53 -15.67 -6.96
C SER A 231 0.36 -15.02 -6.21
N ALA A 232 -0.67 -14.61 -6.95
CA ALA A 232 -1.88 -14.00 -6.40
C ALA A 232 -2.66 -14.96 -5.48
N ASP A 233 -2.56 -16.26 -5.71
CA ASP A 233 -3.25 -17.28 -4.92
C ASP A 233 -2.60 -17.46 -3.54
N ALA A 234 -1.30 -17.18 -3.42
CA ALA A 234 -0.55 -17.26 -2.19
C ALA A 234 -0.71 -16.02 -1.26
N ILE A 235 -1.37 -14.96 -1.72
CA ILE A 235 -1.68 -13.80 -0.88
C ILE A 235 -2.50 -14.28 0.33
N PRO A 236 -2.14 -13.88 1.58
CA PRO A 236 -2.91 -14.25 2.77
C PRO A 236 -4.39 -13.89 2.65
N ALA A 237 -5.27 -14.73 3.19
CA ALA A 237 -6.71 -14.50 3.23
C ALA A 237 -7.15 -14.33 4.69
N LEU A 238 -6.77 -13.20 5.29
CA LEU A 238 -7.00 -12.87 6.69
C LEU A 238 -7.91 -11.65 6.78
N GLY A 239 -8.94 -11.72 7.61
CA GLY A 239 -9.88 -10.63 7.86
C GLY A 239 -9.73 -10.06 9.27
N ALA A 240 -10.19 -8.82 9.45
CA ALA A 240 -10.38 -8.17 10.74
C ALA A 240 -11.82 -7.64 10.82
N PRO A 241 -12.81 -8.49 11.16
CA PRO A 241 -14.24 -8.14 11.07
C PRO A 241 -14.60 -6.86 11.82
N GLU A 242 -13.97 -6.59 12.96
CA GLU A 242 -14.18 -5.32 13.69
C GLU A 242 -13.69 -4.11 12.88
N SER A 243 -12.45 -4.14 12.37
CA SER A 243 -11.91 -3.05 11.54
C SER A 243 -12.76 -2.84 10.28
N GLU A 244 -13.23 -3.91 9.68
CA GLU A 244 -14.09 -3.87 8.50
C GLU A 244 -15.47 -3.30 8.82
N GLY A 245 -16.03 -3.70 9.96
CA GLY A 245 -17.30 -3.17 10.49
C GLY A 245 -17.20 -1.67 10.79
N TRP A 246 -16.14 -1.23 11.45
CA TRP A 246 -15.90 0.18 11.73
C TRP A 246 -15.77 1.00 10.45
N ALA A 247 -14.99 0.55 9.47
CA ALA A 247 -14.86 1.24 8.18
C ALA A 247 -16.20 1.35 7.45
N GLN A 248 -17.02 0.29 7.47
CA GLN A 248 -18.33 0.27 6.84
C GLN A 248 -19.33 1.21 7.57
N ALA A 249 -19.29 1.28 8.89
CA ALA A 249 -20.08 2.21 9.68
C ALA A 249 -19.68 3.66 9.38
N HIS A 250 -18.39 3.94 9.34
CA HIS A 250 -17.84 5.26 9.06
C HIS A 250 -18.23 5.80 7.69
N SER A 251 -18.35 4.96 6.68
CA SER A 251 -18.78 5.39 5.34
C SER A 251 -20.18 6.03 5.33
N ARG A 252 -21.01 5.73 6.34
CA ARG A 252 -22.36 6.26 6.52
C ARG A 252 -22.46 7.49 7.43
N THR A 253 -21.33 7.87 8.07
CA THR A 253 -21.29 9.00 9.03
C THR A 253 -21.14 10.31 8.27
N THR A 254 -21.92 11.32 8.64
CA THR A 254 -21.90 12.65 8.02
C THR A 254 -20.89 13.60 8.68
N GLN A 255 -20.66 13.45 10.00
CA GLN A 255 -19.67 14.22 10.74
C GLN A 255 -18.45 13.33 11.02
N ARG A 256 -17.31 13.68 10.43
CA ARG A 256 -16.08 12.92 10.54
C ARG A 256 -14.86 13.82 10.29
N LEU A 257 -13.79 13.57 11.03
CA LEU A 257 -12.52 14.26 10.85
C LEU A 257 -11.69 13.64 9.70
N PHE A 258 -11.79 12.31 9.56
CA PHE A 258 -11.09 11.55 8.55
C PHE A 258 -12.04 11.01 7.47
N ARG A 259 -11.48 10.64 6.33
CA ARG A 259 -12.22 9.90 5.30
C ARG A 259 -12.23 8.40 5.66
N ALA A 260 -13.39 7.80 5.42
CA ALA A 260 -13.51 6.34 5.50
C ALA A 260 -12.87 5.71 4.29
#